data_afeb30bdc866027e4714f06634773a96
#
_entry.id   afeb30bdc866027e4714f06634773a96
#
_cell.length_a   1.000
_cell.length_b   1.000
_cell.length_c   1.000
_cell.angle_alpha   90.00
_cell.angle_beta   90.00
_cell.angle_gamma   90.00
#
_symmetry.space_group_name_H-M   'P 1'
#
loop_
_entity.id
_entity.type
_entity.pdbx_description
1 polymer ?
#
loop_
_entity_poly.entity_id
_entity_poly.type
_entity_poly.pdbx_seq_one_letter_code
_entity_poly.pdbx_strand_id
1 'polypeptide(L)'
;ISVAYLEGHNIRLDVPMLRSSSKDTLSEKELTEMEAWLAFRAEQYLNAEKQLGLHVKFENPMRGEYVSCLEEAIEAADKLRERWHCGDGPIPSVLRLMERKGIKLLEAQLPDHVIGLSTWADEAHPLVLLDMRSEKTNRERLRFTAAHELAHLLLTFPTKGVDVERLCNQFASFFLFPRQTFFEEMGATSRQALSLEELIDLRALYGVSISAQVHEAWDLKMISREHYDWWYNERIKKNLTEEGWGCYDFPETLGREKRILSVINNQYI
;
A
#
# COMPACT_ATOMS: atom_id res chain seq x y z
N ILE A 1 -12.69 -26.69 4.79
CA ILE A 1 -12.59 -26.33 6.22
C ILE A 1 -11.17 -25.85 6.40
N SER A 2 -10.96 -24.57 6.76
CA SER A 2 -9.61 -24.03 6.93
C SER A 2 -8.90 -24.69 8.12
N VAL A 3 -7.58 -24.82 8.06
CA VAL A 3 -6.76 -25.35 9.16
C VAL A 3 -6.98 -24.53 10.44
N ALA A 4 -7.19 -23.22 10.30
CA ALA A 4 -7.53 -22.30 11.40
C ALA A 4 -8.81 -22.73 12.16
N TYR A 5 -9.81 -23.29 11.48
CA TYR A 5 -11.02 -23.81 12.10
C TYR A 5 -10.73 -25.08 12.92
N LEU A 6 -9.78 -25.91 12.47
CA LEU A 6 -9.37 -27.12 13.19
C LEU A 6 -8.54 -26.81 14.44
N GLU A 7 -7.90 -25.65 14.52
CA GLU A 7 -7.10 -25.18 15.65
C GLU A 7 -7.91 -24.36 16.68
N GLY A 8 -9.22 -24.18 16.47
CA GLY A 8 -10.11 -23.52 17.42
C GLY A 8 -10.04 -21.98 17.41
N HIS A 9 -9.50 -21.39 16.35
CA HIS A 9 -9.52 -19.94 16.21
C HIS A 9 -10.92 -19.43 15.81
N ASN A 10 -11.37 -18.39 16.53
CA ASN A 10 -12.72 -17.83 16.35
C ASN A 10 -12.81 -16.71 15.30
N ILE A 11 -11.71 -16.39 14.63
CA ILE A 11 -11.67 -15.31 13.64
C ILE A 11 -11.95 -15.85 12.24
N ARG A 12 -12.94 -15.27 11.57
CA ARG A 12 -13.26 -15.51 10.16
C ARG A 12 -12.52 -14.49 9.30
N LEU A 13 -11.69 -14.97 8.38
CA LEU A 13 -11.04 -14.13 7.36
C LEU A 13 -11.85 -14.14 6.07
N ASP A 14 -11.96 -12.99 5.44
CA ASP A 14 -12.33 -12.94 4.04
C ASP A 14 -11.17 -13.46 3.19
N VAL A 15 -11.48 -14.02 2.00
CA VAL A 15 -10.43 -14.52 1.10
C VAL A 15 -9.46 -13.37 0.79
N PRO A 16 -8.18 -13.54 1.09
CA PRO A 16 -7.21 -12.47 0.86
C PRO A 16 -7.16 -12.07 -0.61
N MET A 17 -7.16 -10.77 -0.88
CA MET A 17 -6.87 -10.24 -2.20
C MET A 17 -5.36 -10.18 -2.37
N LEU A 18 -4.82 -11.17 -3.10
CA LEU A 18 -3.39 -11.27 -3.34
C LEU A 18 -2.96 -10.29 -4.44
N ARG A 19 -2.07 -9.39 -4.12
CA ARG A 19 -1.34 -8.65 -5.12
C ARG A 19 -0.17 -9.49 -5.60
N SER A 20 -0.30 -10.06 -6.78
CA SER A 20 0.77 -10.73 -7.48
C SER A 20 1.30 -9.81 -8.60
N SER A 21 2.58 -9.51 -8.58
CA SER A 21 3.27 -8.80 -9.67
C SER A 21 3.59 -9.71 -10.86
N SER A 22 3.28 -11.01 -10.75
CA SER A 22 3.49 -12.02 -11.79
C SER A 22 2.26 -12.92 -11.92
N LYS A 23 2.19 -13.66 -13.01
CA LYS A 23 1.08 -14.58 -13.32
C LYS A 23 1.06 -15.87 -12.47
N ASP A 24 1.99 -16.00 -11.55
CA ASP A 24 2.11 -17.18 -10.70
C ASP A 24 1.19 -17.02 -9.48
N THR A 25 0.06 -17.68 -9.52
CA THR A 25 -0.86 -17.78 -8.37
C THR A 25 -0.24 -18.69 -7.31
N LEU A 26 -0.44 -18.35 -6.03
CA LEU A 26 -0.12 -19.24 -4.92
C LEU A 26 -0.86 -20.57 -5.09
N SER A 27 -0.23 -21.67 -4.72
CA SER A 27 -0.90 -22.97 -4.66
C SER A 27 -1.98 -22.95 -3.58
N GLU A 28 -3.01 -23.80 -3.73
CA GLU A 28 -4.07 -23.95 -2.70
C GLU A 28 -3.49 -24.28 -1.31
N LYS A 29 -2.40 -25.03 -1.26
CA LYS A 29 -1.73 -25.36 -0.01
C LYS A 29 -1.11 -24.13 0.64
N GLU A 30 -0.37 -23.32 -0.11
CA GLU A 30 0.24 -22.07 0.37
C GLU A 30 -0.82 -21.07 0.84
N LEU A 31 -1.93 -20.95 0.10
CA LEU A 31 -3.07 -20.13 0.52
C LEU A 31 -3.66 -20.60 1.85
N THR A 32 -3.88 -21.91 2.01
CA THR A 32 -4.45 -22.49 3.23
C THR A 32 -3.52 -22.29 4.44
N GLU A 33 -2.23 -22.52 4.25
CA GLU A 33 -1.23 -22.29 5.31
C GLU A 33 -1.15 -20.81 5.72
N MET A 34 -1.19 -19.90 4.75
CA MET A 34 -1.17 -18.47 5.00
C MET A 34 -2.46 -17.99 5.69
N GLU A 35 -3.64 -18.48 5.28
CA GLU A 35 -4.91 -18.17 5.94
C GLU A 35 -4.91 -18.63 7.41
N ALA A 36 -4.44 -19.83 7.68
CA ALA A 36 -4.35 -20.35 9.04
C ALA A 36 -3.40 -19.51 9.91
N TRP A 37 -2.22 -19.21 9.40
CA TRP A 37 -1.25 -18.36 10.07
C TRP A 37 -1.81 -16.95 10.32
N LEU A 38 -2.49 -16.37 9.33
CA LEU A 38 -3.05 -15.03 9.44
C LEU A 38 -4.18 -14.98 10.47
N ALA A 39 -5.07 -15.96 10.49
CA ALA A 39 -6.14 -16.05 11.49
C ALA A 39 -5.58 -16.09 12.91
N PHE A 40 -4.57 -16.91 13.15
CA PHE A 40 -3.86 -16.98 14.43
C PHE A 40 -3.22 -15.63 14.81
N ARG A 41 -2.47 -15.02 13.89
CA ARG A 41 -1.81 -13.72 14.12
C ARG A 41 -2.81 -12.59 14.37
N ALA A 42 -3.89 -12.55 13.60
CA ALA A 42 -4.96 -11.58 13.77
C ALA A 42 -5.63 -11.69 15.15
N GLU A 43 -5.92 -12.91 15.60
CA GLU A 43 -6.50 -13.15 16.93
C GLU A 43 -5.56 -12.67 18.04
N GLN A 44 -4.29 -13.05 17.98
CA GLN A 44 -3.28 -12.58 18.94
C GLN A 44 -3.18 -11.05 18.95
N TYR A 45 -3.13 -10.42 17.76
CA TYR A 45 -3.04 -8.97 17.61
C TYR A 45 -4.24 -8.29 18.26
N LEU A 46 -5.46 -8.69 17.92
CA LEU A 46 -6.70 -8.07 18.40
C LEU A 46 -6.86 -8.25 19.93
N ASN A 47 -6.49 -9.40 20.46
CA ASN A 47 -6.53 -9.66 21.91
C ASN A 47 -5.53 -8.79 22.67
N ALA A 48 -4.29 -8.70 22.19
CA ALA A 48 -3.27 -7.84 22.81
C ALA A 48 -3.60 -6.34 22.64
N GLU A 49 -4.17 -5.94 21.51
CA GLU A 49 -4.64 -4.57 21.30
C GLU A 49 -5.72 -4.17 22.31
N LYS A 50 -6.65 -5.08 22.62
CA LYS A 50 -7.67 -4.88 23.65
C LYS A 50 -7.05 -4.80 25.05
N GLN A 51 -6.14 -5.71 25.39
CA GLN A 51 -5.46 -5.74 26.70
C GLN A 51 -4.67 -4.45 26.95
N LEU A 52 -4.04 -3.89 25.92
CA LEU A 52 -3.28 -2.65 26.01
C LEU A 52 -4.15 -1.39 25.99
N GLY A 53 -5.45 -1.51 25.76
CA GLY A 53 -6.33 -0.35 25.54
C GLY A 53 -6.00 0.46 24.29
N LEU A 54 -5.38 -0.18 23.28
CA LEU A 54 -4.98 0.43 22.01
C LEU A 54 -6.00 0.20 20.89
N HIS A 55 -7.10 -0.46 21.19
CA HIS A 55 -8.11 -0.78 20.18
C HIS A 55 -8.68 0.50 19.56
N VAL A 56 -8.62 0.58 18.23
CA VAL A 56 -9.25 1.62 17.43
C VAL A 56 -10.32 0.95 16.57
N LYS A 57 -11.58 1.37 16.77
CA LYS A 57 -12.67 0.94 15.89
C LYS A 57 -12.41 1.51 14.50
N PHE A 58 -12.43 0.63 13.50
CA PHE A 58 -12.32 1.06 12.12
C PHE A 58 -13.70 1.43 11.58
N GLU A 59 -13.76 2.58 10.93
CA GLU A 59 -14.93 3.02 10.15
C GLU A 59 -14.44 3.35 8.74
N ASN A 60 -14.92 2.60 7.74
CA ASN A 60 -14.51 2.82 6.36
C ASN A 60 -14.94 4.23 5.90
N PRO A 61 -13.99 5.18 5.73
CA PRO A 61 -14.32 6.53 5.30
C PRO A 61 -14.80 6.58 3.85
N MET A 62 -14.52 5.53 3.07
CA MET A 62 -14.85 5.44 1.64
C MET A 62 -16.04 4.52 1.37
N ARG A 63 -16.87 4.24 2.39
CA ARG A 63 -18.05 3.36 2.23
C ARG A 63 -18.95 3.88 1.11
N GLY A 64 -19.18 3.03 0.10
CA GLY A 64 -20.01 3.34 -1.05
C GLY A 64 -19.32 4.11 -2.19
N GLU A 65 -18.04 4.42 -2.05
CA GLU A 65 -17.26 4.95 -3.17
C GLU A 65 -17.00 3.84 -4.18
N TYR A 66 -17.49 4.06 -5.39
CA TYR A 66 -17.41 3.12 -6.51
C TYR A 66 -16.41 3.64 -7.52
N VAL A 67 -15.43 2.81 -7.89
CA VAL A 67 -14.31 3.20 -8.77
C VAL A 67 -14.26 2.27 -9.97
N SER A 68 -14.48 2.82 -11.16
CA SER A 68 -14.53 2.09 -12.43
C SER A 68 -13.54 2.58 -13.48
N CYS A 69 -12.90 3.72 -13.24
CA CYS A 69 -11.92 4.31 -14.14
C CYS A 69 -10.78 5.02 -13.39
N LEU A 70 -9.72 5.37 -14.11
CA LEU A 70 -8.53 6.00 -13.51
C LEU A 70 -8.85 7.37 -12.87
N GLU A 71 -9.71 8.16 -13.47
CA GLU A 71 -10.09 9.47 -12.91
C GLU A 71 -10.81 9.31 -11.56
N GLU A 72 -11.74 8.37 -11.46
CA GLU A 72 -12.43 8.08 -10.19
C GLU A 72 -11.46 7.55 -9.12
N ALA A 73 -10.40 6.83 -9.50
CA ALA A 73 -9.36 6.38 -8.57
C ALA A 73 -8.55 7.57 -8.01
N ILE A 74 -8.24 8.56 -8.83
CA ILE A 74 -7.57 9.79 -8.41
C ILE A 74 -8.48 10.58 -7.45
N GLU A 75 -9.74 10.80 -7.85
CA GLU A 75 -10.71 11.49 -6.98
C GLU A 75 -10.92 10.78 -5.65
N ALA A 76 -10.90 9.44 -5.63
CA ALA A 76 -11.00 8.66 -4.41
C ALA A 76 -9.78 8.87 -3.49
N ALA A 77 -8.58 9.01 -4.06
CA ALA A 77 -7.37 9.33 -3.31
C ALA A 77 -7.46 10.73 -2.66
N ASP A 78 -7.90 11.74 -3.41
CA ASP A 78 -8.10 13.11 -2.92
C ASP A 78 -9.16 13.14 -1.81
N LYS A 79 -10.32 12.48 -2.00
CA LYS A 79 -11.37 12.34 -1.00
C LYS A 79 -10.87 11.67 0.28
N LEU A 80 -10.05 10.61 0.17
CA LEU A 80 -9.49 9.95 1.35
C LEU A 80 -8.53 10.87 2.10
N ARG A 81 -7.68 11.60 1.41
CA ARG A 81 -6.79 12.59 2.03
C ARG A 81 -7.57 13.65 2.78
N GLU A 82 -8.64 14.18 2.22
CA GLU A 82 -9.53 15.13 2.88
C GLU A 82 -10.17 14.54 4.14
N ARG A 83 -10.82 13.35 4.04
CA ARG A 83 -11.49 12.67 5.15
C ARG A 83 -10.52 12.26 6.27
N TRP A 84 -9.28 11.98 5.92
CA TRP A 84 -8.23 11.65 6.90
C TRP A 84 -7.44 12.85 7.40
N HIS A 85 -7.71 14.04 6.85
CA HIS A 85 -7.03 15.30 7.16
C HIS A 85 -5.51 15.21 6.92
N CYS A 86 -5.13 14.65 5.77
CA CYS A 86 -3.72 14.49 5.39
C CYS A 86 -3.09 15.79 4.89
N GLY A 87 -3.91 16.76 4.42
CA GLY A 87 -3.44 17.93 3.71
C GLY A 87 -2.88 17.59 2.32
N ASP A 88 -2.29 18.57 1.66
CA ASP A 88 -1.78 18.46 0.28
C ASP A 88 -0.29 18.05 0.25
N GLY A 89 0.42 18.19 1.36
CA GLY A 89 1.83 17.84 1.48
C GLY A 89 2.12 16.34 1.63
N PRO A 90 3.39 15.98 1.76
CA PRO A 90 3.81 14.58 1.91
C PRO A 90 3.27 13.96 3.21
N ILE A 91 2.91 12.66 3.14
CA ILE A 91 2.56 11.86 4.31
C ILE A 91 3.84 11.28 4.89
N PRO A 92 4.30 11.68 6.08
CA PRO A 92 5.61 11.23 6.59
C PRO A 92 5.71 9.71 6.76
N SER A 93 4.65 9.06 7.26
CA SER A 93 4.57 7.60 7.34
C SER A 93 3.16 7.12 7.04
N VAL A 94 3.02 6.40 5.95
CA VAL A 94 1.74 5.79 5.54
C VAL A 94 1.36 4.67 6.50
N LEU A 95 2.30 3.84 6.91
CA LEU A 95 2.03 2.75 7.84
C LEU A 95 1.52 3.27 9.19
N ARG A 96 2.15 4.31 9.72
CA ARG A 96 1.68 4.95 10.97
C ARG A 96 0.32 5.61 10.83
N LEU A 97 0.04 6.21 9.68
CA LEU A 97 -1.28 6.78 9.38
C LEU A 97 -2.34 5.68 9.40
N MET A 98 -2.11 4.58 8.67
CA MET A 98 -3.04 3.44 8.61
C MET A 98 -3.29 2.83 10.00
N GLU A 99 -2.24 2.59 10.81
CA GLU A 99 -2.37 2.12 12.19
C GLU A 99 -3.24 3.05 13.05
N ARG A 100 -3.05 4.37 12.93
CA ARG A 100 -3.86 5.36 13.68
C ARG A 100 -5.31 5.38 13.25
N LYS A 101 -5.59 5.05 11.99
CA LYS A 101 -6.96 4.94 11.46
C LYS A 101 -7.62 3.60 11.75
N GLY A 102 -6.94 2.68 12.44
CA GLY A 102 -7.50 1.42 12.92
C GLY A 102 -7.27 0.22 11.99
N ILE A 103 -6.46 0.38 10.95
CA ILE A 103 -6.02 -0.73 10.10
C ILE A 103 -4.94 -1.51 10.83
N LYS A 104 -5.05 -2.83 10.83
CA LYS A 104 -4.10 -3.73 11.48
C LYS A 104 -3.01 -4.08 10.49
N LEU A 105 -1.79 -3.64 10.77
CA LEU A 105 -0.64 -3.93 9.93
C LEU A 105 0.18 -5.04 10.58
N LEU A 106 0.50 -6.06 9.80
CA LEU A 106 1.27 -7.23 10.24
C LEU A 106 2.48 -7.43 9.32
N GLU A 107 3.64 -7.68 9.93
CA GLU A 107 4.81 -8.13 9.18
C GLU A 107 4.71 -9.62 8.89
N ALA A 108 4.91 -10.01 7.64
CA ALA A 108 4.86 -11.38 7.18
C ALA A 108 5.99 -11.68 6.19
N GLN A 109 6.45 -12.92 6.19
CA GLN A 109 7.28 -13.43 5.10
C GLN A 109 6.35 -13.94 4.00
N LEU A 110 6.24 -13.18 2.93
CA LEU A 110 5.38 -13.51 1.80
C LEU A 110 6.19 -14.20 0.69
N PRO A 111 5.55 -14.94 -0.22
CA PRO A 111 6.20 -15.51 -1.41
C PRO A 111 6.93 -14.44 -2.22
N ASP A 112 7.92 -14.85 -3.03
CA ASP A 112 8.87 -13.93 -3.67
C ASP A 112 8.23 -12.85 -4.56
N HIS A 113 7.09 -13.13 -5.15
CA HIS A 113 6.36 -12.22 -6.03
C HIS A 113 5.29 -11.37 -5.30
N VAL A 114 5.07 -11.61 -4.00
CA VAL A 114 4.06 -10.89 -3.19
C VAL A 114 4.77 -9.99 -2.19
N ILE A 115 4.39 -8.71 -2.13
CA ILE A 115 4.94 -7.73 -1.19
C ILE A 115 3.89 -7.32 -0.16
N GLY A 116 2.64 -7.28 -0.55
CA GLY A 116 1.52 -6.93 0.30
C GLY A 116 0.31 -7.79 0.02
N LEU A 117 -0.59 -7.81 1.01
CA LEU A 117 -1.83 -8.53 0.96
C LEU A 117 -2.81 -7.85 1.91
N SER A 118 -4.05 -7.70 1.51
CA SER A 118 -5.11 -7.17 2.36
C SER A 118 -6.29 -8.11 2.50
N THR A 119 -6.95 -8.05 3.65
CA THR A 119 -8.16 -8.82 3.94
C THR A 119 -8.93 -8.20 5.12
N TRP A 120 -10.10 -8.76 5.43
CA TRP A 120 -10.90 -8.41 6.60
C TRP A 120 -10.97 -9.59 7.58
N ALA A 121 -10.85 -9.29 8.87
CA ALA A 121 -11.21 -10.23 9.94
C ALA A 121 -12.57 -9.84 10.52
N ASP A 122 -13.47 -10.85 10.60
CA ASP A 122 -14.84 -10.70 11.10
C ASP A 122 -15.63 -9.54 10.47
N GLU A 123 -15.35 -9.22 9.20
CA GLU A 123 -15.97 -8.10 8.45
C GLU A 123 -15.81 -6.71 9.12
N ALA A 124 -15.04 -6.63 10.20
CA ALA A 124 -14.91 -5.43 11.03
C ALA A 124 -13.48 -4.92 11.18
N HIS A 125 -12.49 -5.78 11.00
CA HIS A 125 -11.09 -5.46 11.24
C HIS A 125 -10.29 -5.57 9.94
N PRO A 126 -9.96 -4.43 9.28
CA PRO A 126 -9.11 -4.45 8.09
C PRO A 126 -7.68 -4.82 8.47
N LEU A 127 -7.11 -5.77 7.75
CA LEU A 127 -5.76 -6.28 7.91
C LEU A 127 -4.95 -6.03 6.65
N VAL A 128 -3.70 -5.62 6.81
CA VAL A 128 -2.71 -5.57 5.73
C VAL A 128 -1.44 -6.27 6.19
N LEU A 129 -1.00 -7.24 5.42
CA LEU A 129 0.27 -7.92 5.59
C LEU A 129 1.29 -7.28 4.66
N LEU A 130 2.50 -7.07 5.16
CA LEU A 130 3.59 -6.49 4.40
C LEU A 130 4.87 -7.31 4.58
N ASP A 131 5.54 -7.61 3.48
CA ASP A 131 6.87 -8.17 3.51
C ASP A 131 7.89 -7.03 3.62
N MET A 132 8.47 -6.88 4.80
CA MET A 132 9.38 -5.78 5.11
C MET A 132 10.87 -6.16 4.93
N ARG A 133 11.16 -7.33 4.35
CA ARG A 133 12.54 -7.75 4.08
C ARG A 133 13.21 -6.81 3.08
N SER A 134 14.41 -6.32 3.42
CA SER A 134 15.15 -5.34 2.60
C SER A 134 15.55 -5.84 1.22
N GLU A 135 15.71 -7.15 1.05
CA GLU A 135 16.00 -7.78 -0.23
C GLU A 135 14.80 -7.76 -1.19
N LYS A 136 13.59 -7.57 -0.67
CA LYS A 136 12.36 -7.51 -1.47
C LYS A 136 11.84 -6.11 -1.71
N THR A 137 12.07 -5.21 -0.76
CA THR A 137 11.42 -3.91 -0.79
C THR A 137 12.29 -2.80 -0.20
N ASN A 138 12.12 -1.61 -0.72
CA ASN A 138 12.60 -0.37 -0.14
C ASN A 138 11.41 0.40 0.47
N ARG A 139 11.69 1.56 1.09
CA ARG A 139 10.65 2.36 1.77
C ARG A 139 9.58 2.86 0.80
N GLU A 140 9.96 3.34 -0.35
CA GLU A 140 9.04 3.85 -1.37
C GLU A 140 8.10 2.75 -1.87
N ARG A 141 8.64 1.57 -2.14
CA ARG A 141 7.85 0.42 -2.57
C ARG A 141 6.91 -0.06 -1.46
N LEU A 142 7.40 -0.07 -0.21
CA LEU A 142 6.57 -0.43 0.95
C LEU A 142 5.39 0.53 1.14
N ARG A 143 5.64 1.85 1.04
CA ARG A 143 4.61 2.89 1.09
C ARG A 143 3.58 2.71 -0.01
N PHE A 144 4.07 2.52 -1.24
CA PHE A 144 3.22 2.30 -2.40
C PHE A 144 2.35 1.06 -2.23
N THR A 145 2.95 -0.07 -1.81
CA THR A 145 2.23 -1.31 -1.55
C THR A 145 1.17 -1.11 -0.47
N ALA A 146 1.50 -0.47 0.65
CA ALA A 146 0.54 -0.21 1.71
C ALA A 146 -0.64 0.66 1.24
N ALA A 147 -0.39 1.70 0.44
CA ALA A 147 -1.44 2.53 -0.15
C ALA A 147 -2.27 1.78 -1.20
N HIS A 148 -1.67 0.86 -1.94
CA HIS A 148 -2.36 -0.02 -2.87
C HIS A 148 -3.31 -0.99 -2.15
N GLU A 149 -2.83 -1.66 -1.09
CA GLU A 149 -3.67 -2.53 -0.26
C GLU A 149 -4.78 -1.76 0.46
N LEU A 150 -4.53 -0.50 0.78
CA LEU A 150 -5.54 0.40 1.31
C LEU A 150 -6.69 0.62 0.32
N ALA A 151 -6.39 0.77 -0.98
CA ALA A 151 -7.42 0.88 -2.01
C ALA A 151 -8.31 -0.36 -2.07
N HIS A 152 -7.74 -1.57 -2.02
CA HIS A 152 -8.49 -2.82 -1.98
C HIS A 152 -9.43 -2.90 -0.77
N LEU A 153 -9.02 -2.40 0.39
CA LEU A 153 -9.83 -2.41 1.61
C LEU A 153 -10.97 -1.38 1.60
N LEU A 154 -10.75 -0.23 0.99
CA LEU A 154 -11.65 0.92 1.14
C LEU A 154 -12.63 1.10 -0.01
N LEU A 155 -12.24 0.73 -1.23
CA LEU A 155 -12.98 1.05 -2.45
C LEU A 155 -13.83 -0.13 -2.92
N THR A 156 -14.87 0.19 -3.66
CA THR A 156 -15.72 -0.80 -4.32
C THR A 156 -15.48 -0.75 -5.83
N PHE A 157 -15.25 -1.91 -6.43
CA PHE A 157 -14.94 -2.03 -7.85
C PHE A 157 -16.01 -2.83 -8.60
N PRO A 158 -16.21 -2.62 -9.92
CA PRO A 158 -17.00 -3.48 -10.76
C PRO A 158 -16.48 -4.93 -10.75
N THR A 159 -17.39 -5.89 -10.77
CA THR A 159 -17.02 -7.31 -10.83
C THR A 159 -16.43 -7.76 -12.17
N LYS A 160 -16.57 -6.94 -13.21
CA LYS A 160 -16.07 -7.23 -14.58
C LYS A 160 -15.76 -5.95 -15.33
N GLY A 161 -14.85 -6.08 -16.29
CA GLY A 161 -14.58 -5.02 -17.26
C GLY A 161 -13.60 -3.93 -16.83
N VAL A 162 -12.99 -4.07 -15.64
CA VAL A 162 -11.96 -3.14 -15.14
C VAL A 162 -10.73 -3.89 -14.68
N ASP A 163 -9.60 -3.25 -14.80
CA ASP A 163 -8.33 -3.69 -14.21
C ASP A 163 -8.21 -3.08 -12.81
N VAL A 164 -8.68 -3.83 -11.81
CA VAL A 164 -8.68 -3.39 -10.39
C VAL A 164 -7.28 -3.06 -9.90
N GLU A 165 -6.27 -3.87 -10.29
CA GLU A 165 -4.88 -3.64 -9.91
C GLU A 165 -4.38 -2.28 -10.41
N ARG A 166 -4.73 -1.94 -11.66
CA ARG A 166 -4.38 -0.65 -12.23
C ARG A 166 -5.09 0.51 -11.51
N LEU A 167 -6.36 0.32 -11.13
CA LEU A 167 -7.09 1.35 -10.36
C LEU A 167 -6.49 1.54 -8.96
N CYS A 168 -6.11 0.45 -8.27
CA CYS A 168 -5.44 0.53 -6.98
C CYS A 168 -4.05 1.17 -7.08
N ASN A 169 -3.30 0.89 -8.16
CA ASN A 169 -2.03 1.57 -8.42
C ASN A 169 -2.22 3.08 -8.61
N GLN A 170 -3.24 3.48 -9.38
CA GLN A 170 -3.55 4.90 -9.61
C GLN A 170 -3.94 5.60 -8.30
N PHE A 171 -4.81 4.97 -7.51
CA PHE A 171 -5.16 5.47 -6.19
C PHE A 171 -3.91 5.63 -5.30
N ALA A 172 -3.04 4.60 -5.23
CA ALA A 172 -1.84 4.62 -4.41
C ALA A 172 -0.89 5.77 -4.79
N SER A 173 -0.67 5.96 -6.08
CA SER A 173 0.14 7.06 -6.61
C SER A 173 -0.34 8.41 -6.09
N PHE A 174 -1.59 8.74 -6.33
CA PHE A 174 -2.14 10.07 -5.99
C PHE A 174 -2.50 10.21 -4.51
N PHE A 175 -2.68 9.12 -3.79
CA PHE A 175 -2.75 9.16 -2.33
C PHE A 175 -1.40 9.56 -1.72
N LEU A 176 -0.28 9.10 -2.29
CA LEU A 176 1.08 9.46 -1.83
C LEU A 176 1.51 10.84 -2.31
N PHE A 177 1.19 11.20 -3.54
CA PHE A 177 1.54 12.46 -4.17
C PHE A 177 0.33 13.04 -4.91
N PRO A 178 -0.48 13.92 -4.26
CA PRO A 178 -1.73 14.41 -4.83
C PRO A 178 -1.54 15.08 -6.19
N ARG A 179 -2.51 14.87 -7.09
CA ARG A 179 -2.44 15.39 -8.48
C ARG A 179 -2.21 16.90 -8.53
N GLN A 180 -2.93 17.66 -7.70
CA GLN A 180 -2.78 19.11 -7.67
C GLN A 180 -1.36 19.51 -7.24
N THR A 181 -0.85 18.88 -6.20
CA THR A 181 0.50 19.12 -5.69
C THR A 181 1.56 18.67 -6.71
N PHE A 182 1.31 17.56 -7.42
CA PHE A 182 2.21 17.12 -8.50
C PHE A 182 2.32 18.20 -9.60
N PHE A 183 1.21 18.83 -9.99
CA PHE A 183 1.24 19.97 -10.94
C PHE A 183 1.93 21.20 -10.35
N GLU A 184 1.79 21.49 -9.08
CA GLU A 184 2.45 22.61 -8.40
C GLU A 184 3.97 22.46 -8.38
N GLU A 185 4.44 21.26 -8.06
CA GLU A 185 5.87 20.92 -7.98
C GLU A 185 6.51 20.76 -9.37
N MET A 186 5.85 20.06 -10.27
CA MET A 186 6.38 19.74 -11.60
C MET A 186 6.09 20.82 -12.64
N GLY A 187 5.16 21.76 -12.35
CA GLY A 187 4.61 22.71 -13.30
C GLY A 187 3.39 22.17 -14.06
N ALA A 188 2.36 22.98 -14.16
CA ALA A 188 1.06 22.59 -14.74
C ALA A 188 1.02 22.49 -16.28
N THR A 189 2.11 22.81 -16.97
CA THR A 189 2.20 22.83 -18.44
C THR A 189 2.94 21.61 -18.96
N SER A 190 2.66 21.25 -20.22
CA SER A 190 3.43 20.22 -20.92
C SER A 190 4.93 20.57 -20.94
N ARG A 191 5.77 19.63 -20.55
CA ARG A 191 7.21 19.78 -20.43
C ARG A 191 7.94 19.03 -21.54
N GLN A 192 9.03 19.61 -22.03
CA GLN A 192 9.89 18.94 -23.02
C GLN A 192 10.76 17.85 -22.38
N ALA A 193 11.17 18.05 -21.12
CA ALA A 193 12.02 17.11 -20.41
C ALA A 193 11.80 17.16 -18.89
N LEU A 194 12.07 16.04 -18.24
CA LEU A 194 12.20 15.91 -16.79
C LEU A 194 13.70 15.75 -16.45
N SER A 195 14.17 16.43 -15.41
CA SER A 195 15.52 16.23 -14.93
C SER A 195 15.57 15.13 -13.84
N LEU A 196 16.69 14.43 -13.75
CA LEU A 196 16.87 13.42 -12.69
C LEU A 196 16.92 14.09 -11.31
N GLU A 197 17.54 15.25 -11.21
CA GLU A 197 17.68 15.99 -9.95
C GLU A 197 16.35 16.38 -9.35
N GLU A 198 15.41 16.91 -10.15
CA GLU A 198 14.08 17.26 -9.66
C GLU A 198 13.29 16.03 -9.19
N LEU A 199 13.40 14.90 -9.91
CA LEU A 199 12.73 13.65 -9.53
C LEU A 199 13.34 13.06 -8.25
N ILE A 200 14.66 13.20 -8.03
CA ILE A 200 15.32 12.81 -6.79
C ILE A 200 14.83 13.66 -5.61
N ASP A 201 14.72 14.97 -5.79
CA ASP A 201 14.22 15.87 -4.76
C ASP A 201 12.79 15.53 -4.35
N LEU A 202 11.90 15.35 -5.31
CA LEU A 202 10.51 14.94 -5.06
C LEU A 202 10.41 13.54 -4.46
N ARG A 203 11.29 12.60 -4.85
CA ARG A 203 11.38 11.29 -4.22
C ARG A 203 11.73 11.42 -2.74
N ALA A 204 12.70 12.23 -2.40
CA ALA A 204 13.11 12.46 -1.02
C ALA A 204 12.00 13.11 -0.18
N LEU A 205 11.17 13.94 -0.79
CA LEU A 205 10.07 14.65 -0.12
C LEU A 205 8.80 13.80 0.01
N TYR A 206 8.33 13.20 -1.10
CA TYR A 206 7.04 12.49 -1.14
C TYR A 206 7.15 10.98 -0.94
N GLY A 207 8.36 10.41 -1.02
CA GLY A 207 8.57 8.97 -0.91
C GLY A 207 7.91 8.17 -2.04
N VAL A 208 7.91 8.74 -3.26
CA VAL A 208 7.42 8.11 -4.48
C VAL A 208 8.60 7.85 -5.41
N SER A 209 8.71 6.62 -5.94
CA SER A 209 9.82 6.25 -6.82
C SER A 209 9.88 7.10 -8.08
N ILE A 210 11.07 7.28 -8.65
CA ILE A 210 11.25 8.03 -9.89
C ILE A 210 10.47 7.39 -11.05
N SER A 211 10.44 6.06 -11.09
CA SER A 211 9.64 5.32 -12.05
C SER A 211 8.14 5.69 -11.97
N ALA A 212 7.59 5.78 -10.76
CA ALA A 212 6.20 6.18 -10.57
C ALA A 212 5.97 7.64 -10.98
N GLN A 213 6.85 8.56 -10.60
CA GLN A 213 6.75 9.98 -10.97
C GLN A 213 6.77 10.19 -12.50
N VAL A 214 7.63 9.48 -13.22
CA VAL A 214 7.69 9.52 -14.70
C VAL A 214 6.40 8.97 -15.31
N HIS A 215 5.85 7.90 -14.72
CA HIS A 215 4.59 7.33 -15.18
C HIS A 215 3.41 8.28 -14.97
N GLU A 216 3.33 8.91 -13.81
CA GLU A 216 2.32 9.92 -13.48
C GLU A 216 2.41 11.14 -14.42
N ALA A 217 3.63 11.65 -14.66
CA ALA A 217 3.84 12.76 -15.59
C ALA A 217 3.35 12.42 -17.00
N TRP A 218 3.48 11.17 -17.44
CA TRP A 218 2.93 10.73 -18.72
C TRP A 218 1.41 10.57 -18.69
N ASP A 219 0.84 9.92 -17.66
CA ASP A 219 -0.61 9.74 -17.50
C ASP A 219 -1.34 11.10 -17.44
N LEU A 220 -0.75 12.08 -16.78
CA LEU A 220 -1.22 13.46 -16.70
C LEU A 220 -0.92 14.29 -17.98
N LYS A 221 -0.32 13.68 -19.00
CA LYS A 221 0.03 14.34 -20.29
C LYS A 221 1.00 15.52 -20.15
N MET A 222 1.80 15.52 -19.09
CA MET A 222 2.84 16.54 -18.85
C MET A 222 4.07 16.31 -19.73
N ILE A 223 4.33 15.07 -20.13
CA ILE A 223 5.42 14.70 -21.03
C ILE A 223 4.88 13.96 -22.26
N SER A 224 5.64 14.01 -23.36
CA SER A 224 5.33 13.26 -24.57
C SER A 224 5.55 11.76 -24.38
N ARG A 225 4.90 10.95 -25.24
CA ARG A 225 5.13 9.51 -25.30
C ARG A 225 6.59 9.18 -25.60
N GLU A 226 7.23 9.92 -26.48
CA GLU A 226 8.63 9.74 -26.83
C GLU A 226 9.55 9.96 -25.62
N HIS A 227 9.27 11.00 -24.81
CA HIS A 227 10.05 11.28 -23.60
C HIS A 227 9.84 10.22 -22.53
N TYR A 228 8.59 9.73 -22.34
CA TYR A 228 8.29 8.60 -21.47
C TYR A 228 9.04 7.33 -21.89
N ASP A 229 8.98 6.97 -23.20
CA ASP A 229 9.65 5.78 -23.73
C ASP A 229 11.18 5.90 -23.58
N TRP A 230 11.76 7.09 -23.71
CA TRP A 230 13.16 7.34 -23.43
C TRP A 230 13.50 7.07 -21.94
N TRP A 231 12.75 7.67 -21.00
CA TRP A 231 12.94 7.43 -19.56
C TRP A 231 12.85 5.94 -19.22
N TYR A 232 11.82 5.28 -19.73
CA TYR A 232 11.58 3.88 -19.43
C TYR A 232 12.69 2.97 -19.97
N ASN A 233 13.10 3.14 -21.23
CA ASN A 233 14.08 2.26 -21.86
C ASN A 233 15.53 2.61 -21.50
N GLU A 234 15.86 3.92 -21.40
CA GLU A 234 17.24 4.35 -21.22
C GLU A 234 17.64 4.53 -19.75
N ARG A 235 16.67 4.72 -18.84
CA ARG A 235 16.95 4.98 -17.43
C ARG A 235 16.33 3.90 -16.53
N ILE A 236 15.01 3.75 -16.51
CA ILE A 236 14.29 2.91 -15.55
C ILE A 236 14.62 1.42 -15.74
N LYS A 237 14.51 0.88 -16.95
CA LYS A 237 14.85 -0.53 -17.22
C LYS A 237 16.30 -0.90 -16.88
N LYS A 238 17.22 0.05 -16.98
CA LYS A 238 18.64 -0.15 -16.69
C LYS A 238 18.99 -0.02 -15.22
N ASN A 239 18.06 0.51 -14.41
CA ASN A 239 18.22 0.72 -12.96
C ASN A 239 16.89 0.52 -12.24
N LEU A 240 16.39 -0.71 -12.22
CA LEU A 240 15.10 -1.07 -11.60
C LEU A 240 15.06 -0.85 -10.09
N THR A 241 16.21 -0.84 -9.43
CA THR A 241 16.35 -0.58 -7.98
C THR A 241 16.46 0.90 -7.67
N GLU A 242 16.61 1.74 -8.69
CA GLU A 242 16.86 3.18 -8.56
C GLU A 242 18.10 3.49 -7.68
N GLU A 243 19.12 2.63 -7.73
CA GLU A 243 20.37 2.80 -7.00
C GLU A 243 21.07 4.09 -7.43
N GLY A 244 21.54 4.86 -6.46
CA GLY A 244 22.19 6.16 -6.70
C GLY A 244 21.20 7.31 -7.04
N TRP A 245 19.89 7.06 -7.04
CA TRP A 245 18.87 8.07 -7.33
C TRP A 245 18.19 8.61 -6.05
N GLY A 246 18.94 8.72 -4.96
CA GLY A 246 18.41 9.16 -3.68
C GLY A 246 17.55 8.11 -2.98
N CYS A 247 16.93 8.51 -1.87
CA CYS A 247 16.02 7.65 -1.11
C CYS A 247 15.07 8.49 -0.27
N TYR A 248 13.99 7.88 0.19
CA TYR A 248 13.09 8.46 1.18
C TYR A 248 13.60 8.16 2.59
N ASP A 249 13.90 9.19 3.37
CA ASP A 249 14.59 9.03 4.66
C ASP A 249 13.65 8.84 5.86
N PHE A 250 12.37 9.20 5.75
CA PHE A 250 11.44 9.00 6.84
C PHE A 250 11.17 7.52 7.10
N PRO A 251 11.16 7.08 8.37
CA PRO A 251 11.00 5.67 8.70
C PRO A 251 9.56 5.19 8.47
N GLU A 252 9.42 4.11 7.71
CA GLU A 252 8.19 3.34 7.62
C GLU A 252 8.30 2.11 8.52
N THR A 253 7.59 2.11 9.65
CA THR A 253 7.68 1.05 10.67
C THR A 253 6.34 0.67 11.23
N LEU A 254 6.15 -0.62 11.52
CA LEU A 254 4.97 -1.18 12.20
C LEU A 254 5.10 -0.96 13.72
N GLY A 255 4.83 0.27 14.16
CA GLY A 255 5.08 0.63 15.56
C GLY A 255 4.07 0.04 16.53
N ARG A 256 2.84 -0.22 16.08
CA ARG A 256 1.80 -0.82 16.91
C ARG A 256 2.02 -2.32 17.05
N GLU A 257 2.30 -3.02 15.96
CA GLU A 257 2.62 -4.44 15.99
C GLU A 257 3.79 -4.75 16.91
N LYS A 258 4.89 -3.98 16.84
CA LYS A 258 6.04 -4.16 17.73
C LYS A 258 5.68 -4.04 19.20
N ARG A 259 4.81 -3.10 19.59
CA ARG A 259 4.33 -2.97 20.97
C ARG A 259 3.44 -4.15 21.38
N ILE A 260 2.56 -4.59 20.49
CA ILE A 260 1.67 -5.73 20.71
C ILE A 260 2.47 -7.03 20.89
N LEU A 261 3.46 -7.28 20.02
CA LEU A 261 4.34 -8.44 20.12
C LEU A 261 5.15 -8.43 21.42
N SER A 262 5.60 -7.27 21.91
CA SER A 262 6.34 -7.19 23.17
C SER A 262 5.50 -7.64 24.37
N VAL A 263 4.18 -7.36 24.34
CA VAL A 263 3.26 -7.82 25.39
C VAL A 263 3.03 -9.34 25.30
N ILE A 264 2.80 -9.86 24.10
CA ILE A 264 2.60 -11.30 23.88
C ILE A 264 3.83 -12.06 24.36
N ASN A 265 5.03 -11.63 23.97
CA ASN A 265 6.28 -12.29 24.36
C ASN A 265 6.57 -12.22 25.87
N ASN A 266 6.19 -11.13 26.54
CA ASN A 266 6.38 -10.96 27.98
C ASN A 266 5.36 -11.73 28.85
N GLN A 267 4.25 -12.21 28.28
CA GLN A 267 3.29 -13.07 29.00
C GLN A 267 3.77 -14.53 29.15
N TYR A 268 4.84 -14.91 28.45
CA TYR A 268 5.44 -16.25 28.50
C TYR A 268 6.78 -16.29 29.27
N ILE A 269 7.15 -15.19 29.95
CA ILE A 269 8.26 -15.14 30.90
C ILE A 269 7.73 -15.05 32.33
#